data_0ee487dc48d1b72fbb84483b74e3561a
#
_entry.id   0ee487dc48d1b72fbb84483b74e3561a
#
_cell.length_a   1.000
_cell.length_b   1.000
_cell.length_c   1.000
_cell.angle_alpha   90.00
_cell.angle_beta   90.00
_cell.angle_gamma   90.00
#
_symmetry.space_group_name_H-M   'P 1'
#
loop_
_entity.id
_entity.type
_entity.pdbx_description
1 polymer ?
#
loop_
_entity_poly.entity_id
_entity_poly.type
_entity_poly.pdbx_seq_one_letter_code
_entity_poly.pdbx_strand_id
1 'polypeptide(L)'
;MLYAERFDTVELNTTGYRLPAEDQFERWAAQTPDGFRFAVKMPVTRLDRVGTFVERVRLLGDRLGPLRVVVQSKRDDGLLTFLEGSLPRELEVAYDFRHESWDGADVPLHVNSFEGEPPFRYFRLREPPYDDETLRNWAFHFRPLIENGTRIYCYFRHEDEPTAPRYAQRLLKLLG
;
A
#
# COMPACT_ATOMS: atom_id res chain seq x y z
N MET A 1 -17.84 8.52 -2.93
CA MET A 1 -18.90 7.53 -2.72
C MET A 1 -18.81 6.35 -3.68
N LEU A 2 -18.92 6.53 -4.99
CA LEU A 2 -18.91 5.40 -5.96
C LEU A 2 -17.70 4.44 -5.88
N TYR A 3 -16.53 4.87 -5.41
CA TYR A 3 -15.33 4.02 -5.35
C TYR A 3 -15.41 3.03 -4.17
N ALA A 4 -15.77 3.49 -2.99
CA ALA A 4 -15.89 2.64 -1.79
C ALA A 4 -17.09 1.65 -1.83
N GLU A 5 -17.98 1.79 -2.81
CA GLU A 5 -19.04 0.81 -3.10
C GLU A 5 -18.54 -0.38 -3.93
N ARG A 6 -17.35 -0.26 -4.53
CA ARG A 6 -16.80 -1.25 -5.47
C ARG A 6 -15.50 -1.89 -4.99
N PHE A 7 -14.79 -1.23 -4.10
CA PHE A 7 -13.50 -1.64 -3.60
C PHE A 7 -13.41 -1.41 -2.10
N ASP A 8 -12.74 -2.30 -1.40
CA ASP A 8 -12.57 -2.25 0.05
C ASP A 8 -11.35 -1.40 0.46
N THR A 9 -10.55 -0.93 -0.50
CA THR A 9 -9.33 -0.19 -0.24
C THR A 9 -8.95 0.76 -1.36
N VAL A 10 -8.21 1.81 -1.01
CA VAL A 10 -7.55 2.73 -1.94
C VAL A 10 -6.16 3.12 -1.44
N GLU A 11 -5.22 3.38 -2.36
CA GLU A 11 -3.91 3.92 -2.01
C GLU A 11 -3.92 5.45 -2.15
N LEU A 12 -3.65 6.15 -1.04
CA LEU A 12 -3.46 7.60 -1.01
C LEU A 12 -2.03 7.95 -1.46
N ASN A 13 -1.87 8.28 -2.74
CA ASN A 13 -0.57 8.62 -3.32
C ASN A 13 -0.18 10.09 -3.11
N THR A 14 -1.15 10.98 -2.99
CA THR A 14 -0.95 12.43 -2.85
C THR A 14 -0.21 12.81 -1.58
N THR A 15 -0.36 12.01 -0.52
CA THR A 15 0.37 12.14 0.77
C THR A 15 1.88 12.08 0.60
N GLY A 16 2.36 11.43 -0.45
CA GLY A 16 3.77 11.38 -0.83
C GLY A 16 4.37 12.70 -1.32
N TYR A 17 3.54 13.67 -1.69
CA TYR A 17 3.97 14.98 -2.20
C TYR A 17 3.61 16.09 -1.24
N ARG A 18 2.42 16.07 -0.71
CA ARG A 18 1.90 17.05 0.26
C ARG A 18 1.05 16.31 1.28
N LEU A 19 1.39 16.46 2.56
CA LEU A 19 0.59 15.93 3.66
C LEU A 19 -0.70 16.75 3.77
N PRO A 20 -1.88 16.12 3.61
CA PRO A 20 -3.16 16.81 3.77
C PRO A 20 -3.37 17.37 5.17
N ALA A 21 -4.31 18.31 5.31
CA ALA A 21 -4.73 18.82 6.60
C ALA A 21 -5.47 17.73 7.42
N GLU A 22 -5.55 17.90 8.73
CA GLU A 22 -6.17 16.94 9.67
C GLU A 22 -7.61 16.62 9.29
N ASP A 23 -8.40 17.66 9.10
CA ASP A 23 -9.81 17.58 8.73
C ASP A 23 -10.07 16.77 7.44
N GLN A 24 -9.07 16.68 6.57
CA GLN A 24 -9.18 15.87 5.35
C GLN A 24 -9.12 14.37 5.67
N PHE A 25 -8.25 13.94 6.58
CA PHE A 25 -8.18 12.55 7.01
C PHE A 25 -9.44 12.14 7.77
N GLU A 26 -9.93 12.99 8.67
CA GLU A 26 -11.18 12.78 9.39
C GLU A 26 -12.39 12.67 8.45
N ARG A 27 -12.47 13.56 7.43
CA ARG A 27 -13.51 13.47 6.40
C ARG A 27 -13.45 12.17 5.60
N TRP A 28 -12.26 11.72 5.20
CA TRP A 28 -12.13 10.46 4.50
C TRP A 28 -12.61 9.29 5.35
N ALA A 29 -12.23 9.26 6.63
CA ALA A 29 -12.68 8.22 7.54
C ALA A 29 -14.21 8.23 7.70
N ALA A 30 -14.81 9.40 7.90
CA ALA A 30 -16.26 9.56 8.09
C ALA A 30 -17.08 9.25 6.82
N GLN A 31 -16.50 9.40 5.63
CA GLN A 31 -17.20 9.22 4.35
C GLN A 31 -17.08 7.81 3.77
N THR A 32 -16.36 6.91 4.42
CA THR A 32 -16.15 5.55 3.94
C THR A 32 -16.82 4.52 4.85
N PRO A 33 -17.32 3.41 4.30
CA PRO A 33 -18.02 2.37 5.08
C PRO A 33 -17.08 1.65 6.04
N ASP A 34 -17.67 0.96 7.00
CA ASP A 34 -16.94 0.06 7.87
C ASP A 34 -16.21 -1.01 7.05
N GLY A 35 -14.98 -1.35 7.47
CA GLY A 35 -14.15 -2.30 6.74
C GLY A 35 -13.30 -1.68 5.62
N PHE A 36 -13.62 -0.49 5.10
CA PHE A 36 -12.78 0.19 4.11
C PHE A 36 -11.41 0.56 4.68
N ARG A 37 -10.35 0.42 3.87
CA ARG A 37 -8.96 0.71 4.30
C ARG A 37 -8.27 1.68 3.34
N PHE A 38 -7.62 2.68 3.91
CA PHE A 38 -6.74 3.59 3.18
C PHE A 38 -5.29 3.12 3.35
N ALA A 39 -4.69 2.57 2.30
CA ALA A 39 -3.24 2.46 2.27
C ALA A 39 -2.63 3.83 1.99
N VAL A 40 -1.54 4.16 2.67
CA VAL A 40 -0.99 5.52 2.61
C VAL A 40 0.46 5.49 2.16
N LYS A 41 0.77 6.22 1.07
CA LYS A 41 2.15 6.40 0.63
C LYS A 41 2.89 7.34 1.57
N MET A 42 3.99 6.85 2.15
CA MET A 42 4.90 7.64 2.96
C MET A 42 6.17 7.97 2.16
N PRO A 43 6.48 9.25 1.91
CA PRO A 43 7.77 9.64 1.34
C PRO A 43 8.84 9.69 2.43
N VAL A 44 10.05 9.27 2.09
CA VAL A 44 11.22 9.37 2.99
C VAL A 44 12.10 10.61 2.72
N THR A 45 11.60 11.57 1.96
CA THR A 45 12.34 12.80 1.63
C THR A 45 12.37 13.84 2.74
N ARG A 46 11.52 13.69 3.75
CA ARG A 46 11.36 14.61 4.88
C ARG A 46 11.29 13.84 6.19
N LEU A 47 12.42 13.27 6.60
CA LEU A 47 12.53 12.48 7.84
C LEU A 47 12.16 13.28 9.10
N ASP A 48 12.39 14.59 9.08
CA ASP A 48 11.97 15.53 10.11
C ASP A 48 10.44 15.58 10.34
N ARG A 49 9.65 15.05 9.39
CA ARG A 49 8.17 15.06 9.44
C ARG A 49 7.54 13.70 9.66
N VAL A 50 8.32 12.67 9.94
CA VAL A 50 7.76 11.31 10.16
C VAL A 50 6.76 11.31 11.31
N GLY A 51 7.06 11.97 12.43
CA GLY A 51 6.13 12.09 13.56
C GLY A 51 4.80 12.73 13.16
N THR A 52 4.86 13.91 12.51
CA THR A 52 3.66 14.60 12.03
C THR A 52 2.88 13.76 11.02
N PHE A 53 3.58 13.02 10.15
CA PHE A 53 2.93 12.11 9.21
C PHE A 53 2.17 11.01 9.95
N VAL A 54 2.79 10.35 10.95
CA VAL A 54 2.17 9.30 11.76
C VAL A 54 0.94 9.84 12.51
N GLU A 55 1.04 11.01 13.13
CA GLU A 55 -0.09 11.66 13.79
C GLU A 55 -1.27 11.86 12.83
N ARG A 56 -0.99 12.36 11.61
CA ARG A 56 -2.02 12.62 10.60
C ARG A 56 -2.69 11.34 10.09
N VAL A 57 -1.95 10.30 9.75
CA VAL A 57 -2.55 9.06 9.23
C VAL A 57 -3.38 8.35 10.29
N ARG A 58 -3.05 8.50 11.58
CA ARG A 58 -3.85 7.96 12.69
C ARG A 58 -5.26 8.55 12.78
N LEU A 59 -5.51 9.73 12.22
CA LEU A 59 -6.86 10.32 12.13
C LEU A 59 -7.80 9.51 11.23
N LEU A 60 -7.28 8.59 10.43
CA LEU A 60 -8.10 7.60 9.71
C LEU A 60 -8.74 6.56 10.65
N GLY A 61 -8.27 6.45 11.90
CA GLY A 61 -8.79 5.47 12.85
C GLY A 61 -8.80 4.05 12.29
N ASP A 62 -9.92 3.36 12.42
CA ASP A 62 -10.10 1.99 11.89
C ASP A 62 -10.06 1.90 10.36
N ARG A 63 -10.04 3.03 9.65
CA ARG A 63 -9.87 3.08 8.19
C ARG A 63 -8.40 3.11 7.78
N LEU A 64 -7.45 3.23 8.72
CA LEU A 64 -6.04 3.15 8.40
C LEU A 64 -5.67 1.72 7.97
N GLY A 65 -5.14 1.61 6.77
CA GLY A 65 -4.52 0.42 6.21
C GLY A 65 -2.99 0.54 6.23
N PRO A 66 -2.27 -0.27 5.46
CA PRO A 66 -0.82 -0.29 5.49
C PRO A 66 -0.19 1.00 4.95
N LEU A 67 0.95 1.35 5.53
CA LEU A 67 1.83 2.37 5.02
C LEU A 67 2.73 1.77 3.94
N ARG A 68 2.85 2.43 2.80
CA ARG A 68 3.86 2.12 1.79
C ARG A 68 5.00 3.13 1.89
N VAL A 69 6.12 2.70 2.47
CA VAL A 69 7.34 3.49 2.61
C VAL A 69 8.15 3.42 1.31
N VAL A 70 8.26 4.53 0.59
CA VAL A 70 8.92 4.57 -0.73
C VAL A 70 10.32 5.12 -0.60
N VAL A 71 11.33 4.29 -0.81
CA VAL A 71 12.75 4.64 -0.76
C VAL A 71 13.33 4.63 -2.17
N GLN A 72 13.75 5.80 -2.67
CA GLN A 72 14.30 5.97 -4.01
C GLN A 72 15.84 6.05 -4.03
N SER A 73 16.44 6.39 -2.90
CA SER A 73 17.90 6.50 -2.75
C SER A 73 18.58 5.13 -2.75
N LYS A 74 19.89 5.14 -2.97
CA LYS A 74 20.75 4.00 -2.68
C LYS A 74 20.61 3.58 -1.21
N ARG A 75 21.00 2.33 -0.92
CA ARG A 75 20.95 1.75 0.43
C ARG A 75 21.71 2.62 1.41
N ASP A 76 21.04 2.89 2.49
CA ASP A 76 21.52 3.58 3.69
C ASP A 76 20.92 2.88 4.90
N ASP A 77 21.72 2.09 5.59
CA ASP A 77 21.27 1.32 6.74
C ASP A 77 20.91 2.24 7.93
N GLY A 78 21.49 3.45 7.99
CA GLY A 78 21.08 4.48 8.95
C GLY A 78 19.65 4.98 8.69
N LEU A 79 19.27 5.15 7.42
CA LEU A 79 17.90 5.47 7.05
C LEU A 79 16.93 4.35 7.48
N LEU A 80 17.30 3.08 7.23
CA LEU A 80 16.46 1.94 7.62
C LEU A 80 16.26 1.90 9.13
N THR A 81 17.34 1.98 9.90
CA THR A 81 17.31 2.01 11.36
C THR A 81 16.45 3.17 11.88
N PHE A 82 16.55 4.35 11.26
CA PHE A 82 15.73 5.49 11.60
C PHE A 82 14.23 5.22 11.35
N LEU A 83 13.88 4.67 10.19
CA LEU A 83 12.49 4.37 9.84
C LEU A 83 11.88 3.34 10.79
N GLU A 84 12.61 2.26 11.08
CA GLU A 84 12.18 1.22 12.01
C GLU A 84 12.00 1.75 13.44
N GLY A 85 12.87 2.65 13.88
CA GLY A 85 12.76 3.29 15.19
C GLY A 85 11.69 4.38 15.29
N SER A 86 11.30 4.98 14.15
CA SER A 86 10.35 6.10 14.12
C SER A 86 8.92 5.69 13.82
N LEU A 87 8.73 4.53 13.18
CA LEU A 87 7.40 4.03 12.87
C LEU A 87 6.88 3.15 14.01
N PRO A 88 5.70 3.45 14.57
CA PRO A 88 5.09 2.63 15.60
C PRO A 88 4.86 1.19 15.14
N ARG A 89 5.16 0.22 16.00
CA ARG A 89 5.12 -1.22 15.69
C ARG A 89 3.73 -1.74 15.35
N GLU A 90 2.69 -1.05 15.80
CA GLU A 90 1.31 -1.39 15.51
C GLU A 90 0.88 -1.03 14.07
N LEU A 91 1.67 -0.22 13.37
CA LEU A 91 1.39 0.13 11.99
C LEU A 91 1.84 -0.97 11.04
N GLU A 92 0.99 -1.32 10.10
CA GLU A 92 1.33 -2.20 9.00
C GLU A 92 2.21 -1.45 7.99
N VAL A 93 3.43 -1.91 7.77
CA VAL A 93 4.40 -1.22 6.90
C VAL A 93 4.89 -2.15 5.80
N ALA A 94 4.82 -1.68 4.55
CA ALA A 94 5.43 -2.32 3.39
C ALA A 94 6.49 -1.40 2.79
N TYR A 95 7.70 -1.92 2.60
CA TYR A 95 8.83 -1.17 2.05
C TYR A 95 8.89 -1.32 0.52
N ASP A 96 8.90 -0.19 -0.16
CA ASP A 96 8.96 -0.07 -1.62
C ASP A 96 10.30 0.53 -2.02
N PHE A 97 11.31 -0.32 -2.04
CA PHE A 97 12.67 0.05 -2.47
C PHE A 97 12.74 0.14 -3.99
N ARG A 98 13.34 1.21 -4.50
CA ARG A 98 13.42 1.52 -5.93
C ARG A 98 14.81 1.39 -6.53
N HIS A 99 15.80 1.17 -5.70
CA HIS A 99 17.18 1.01 -6.11
C HIS A 99 17.67 -0.40 -5.77
N GLU A 100 18.33 -1.05 -6.70
CA GLU A 100 18.86 -2.43 -6.60
C GLU A 100 19.75 -2.67 -5.37
N SER A 101 20.43 -1.63 -4.88
CA SER A 101 21.26 -1.76 -3.68
C SER A 101 20.51 -2.17 -2.41
N TRP A 102 19.18 -2.15 -2.44
CA TRP A 102 18.31 -2.63 -1.37
C TRP A 102 17.92 -4.10 -1.51
N ASP A 103 18.38 -4.79 -2.55
CA ASP A 103 18.11 -6.21 -2.72
C ASP A 103 18.62 -6.99 -1.52
N GLY A 104 17.77 -7.84 -0.95
CA GLY A 104 18.06 -8.59 0.27
C GLY A 104 18.09 -7.75 1.55
N ALA A 105 17.52 -6.53 1.55
CA ALA A 105 17.33 -5.79 2.80
C ALA A 105 16.39 -6.55 3.73
N ASP A 106 16.79 -6.70 5.00
CA ASP A 106 15.99 -7.36 6.02
C ASP A 106 14.92 -6.39 6.56
N VAL A 107 13.70 -6.55 6.08
CA VAL A 107 12.53 -5.76 6.48
C VAL A 107 11.30 -6.66 6.60
N PRO A 108 10.32 -6.29 7.44
CA PRO A 108 9.12 -7.11 7.66
C PRO A 108 8.33 -7.46 6.41
N LEU A 109 8.28 -6.56 5.43
CA LEU A 109 7.58 -6.79 4.18
C LEU A 109 8.13 -5.92 3.04
N HIS A 110 8.55 -6.55 1.96
CA HIS A 110 8.82 -5.89 0.68
C HIS A 110 7.54 -5.79 -0.17
N VAL A 111 7.35 -4.65 -0.81
CA VAL A 111 6.30 -4.50 -1.84
C VAL A 111 6.58 -5.45 -3.00
N ASN A 112 5.56 -6.11 -3.51
CA ASN A 112 5.60 -7.11 -4.58
C ASN A 112 6.38 -8.40 -4.24
N SER A 113 6.60 -8.72 -2.97
CA SER A 113 7.23 -9.97 -2.55
C SER A 113 6.21 -11.05 -2.20
N PHE A 114 6.56 -12.29 -2.54
CA PHE A 114 5.89 -13.52 -2.09
C PHE A 114 6.65 -14.23 -0.97
N GLU A 115 7.79 -13.70 -0.55
CA GLU A 115 8.67 -14.34 0.44
C GLU A 115 8.14 -14.21 1.86
N GLY A 116 8.44 -15.21 2.69
CA GLY A 116 8.05 -15.25 4.09
C GLY A 116 6.54 -15.42 4.31
N GLU A 117 6.10 -15.29 5.56
CA GLU A 117 4.69 -15.45 5.97
C GLU A 117 4.18 -14.22 6.76
N PRO A 118 4.21 -13.01 6.18
CA PRO A 118 3.72 -11.83 6.85
C PRO A 118 2.18 -11.86 6.95
N PRO A 119 1.57 -11.14 7.92
CA PRO A 119 0.12 -11.12 8.13
C PRO A 119 -0.66 -10.45 7.00
N PHE A 120 0.02 -9.73 6.13
CA PHE A 120 -0.56 -9.12 4.93
C PHE A 120 0.48 -9.03 3.81
N ARG A 121 0.01 -8.84 2.58
CA ARG A 121 0.85 -8.60 1.40
C ARG A 121 0.48 -7.28 0.75
N TYR A 122 1.47 -6.64 0.15
CA TYR A 122 1.30 -5.39 -0.56
C TYR A 122 1.85 -5.48 -1.98
N PHE A 123 0.95 -5.39 -2.97
CA PHE A 123 1.33 -5.43 -4.38
C PHE A 123 1.02 -4.09 -5.04
N ARG A 124 1.98 -3.58 -5.78
CA ARG A 124 1.86 -2.36 -6.57
C ARG A 124 2.22 -2.65 -8.01
N LEU A 125 1.21 -3.02 -8.79
CA LEU A 125 1.36 -3.42 -10.18
C LEU A 125 1.49 -2.18 -11.07
N ARG A 126 2.61 -2.07 -11.81
CA ARG A 126 3.02 -0.85 -12.51
C ARG A 126 3.25 -0.99 -14.00
N GLU A 127 3.06 -2.18 -14.53
CA GLU A 127 3.41 -2.53 -15.92
C GLU A 127 2.16 -2.90 -16.72
N PRO A 128 1.24 -1.94 -16.97
CA PRO A 128 0.13 -2.18 -17.87
C PRO A 128 0.63 -2.30 -19.32
N PRO A 129 -0.18 -2.90 -20.21
CA PRO A 129 -1.52 -3.42 -19.99
C PRO A 129 -1.54 -4.76 -19.27
N TYR A 130 -2.64 -5.03 -18.53
CA TYR A 130 -2.91 -6.34 -17.93
C TYR A 130 -4.03 -7.01 -18.70
N ASP A 131 -3.70 -8.00 -19.49
CA ASP A 131 -4.68 -8.86 -20.17
C ASP A 131 -5.27 -9.91 -19.21
N ASP A 132 -6.23 -10.68 -19.73
CA ASP A 132 -6.91 -11.71 -18.94
C ASP A 132 -5.98 -12.84 -18.49
N GLU A 133 -4.94 -13.15 -19.26
CA GLU A 133 -3.96 -14.17 -18.90
C GLU A 133 -3.09 -13.72 -17.73
N THR A 134 -2.56 -12.52 -17.83
CA THR A 134 -1.77 -11.88 -16.76
C THR A 134 -2.58 -11.79 -15.45
N LEU A 135 -3.85 -11.35 -15.52
CA LEU A 135 -4.69 -11.26 -14.34
C LEU A 135 -5.06 -12.64 -13.76
N ARG A 136 -5.25 -13.68 -14.58
CA ARG A 136 -5.43 -15.06 -14.11
C ARG A 136 -4.17 -15.58 -13.40
N ASN A 137 -2.99 -15.26 -13.91
CA ASN A 137 -1.73 -15.61 -13.26
C ASN A 137 -1.60 -14.96 -11.89
N TRP A 138 -1.93 -13.66 -11.76
CA TRP A 138 -1.98 -13.00 -10.45
C TRP A 138 -2.99 -13.64 -9.51
N ALA A 139 -4.21 -13.95 -9.98
CA ALA A 139 -5.22 -14.64 -9.19
C ALA A 139 -4.77 -16.03 -8.72
N PHE A 140 -4.06 -16.78 -9.59
CA PHE A 140 -3.48 -18.08 -9.24
C PHE A 140 -2.50 -17.97 -8.05
N HIS A 141 -1.63 -16.95 -8.04
CA HIS A 141 -0.69 -16.75 -6.95
C HIS A 141 -1.35 -16.18 -5.68
N PHE A 142 -2.40 -15.37 -5.81
CA PHE A 142 -3.08 -14.77 -4.66
C PHE A 142 -4.00 -15.73 -3.93
N ARG A 143 -4.66 -16.63 -4.65
CA ARG A 143 -5.66 -17.54 -4.07
C ARG A 143 -5.16 -18.35 -2.89
N PRO A 144 -4.01 -19.05 -2.94
CA PRO A 144 -3.50 -19.81 -1.81
C PRO A 144 -3.22 -18.92 -0.59
N LEU A 145 -2.74 -17.69 -0.80
CA LEU A 145 -2.48 -16.74 0.28
C LEU A 145 -3.78 -16.32 0.97
N ILE A 146 -4.82 -16.03 0.20
CA ILE A 146 -6.15 -15.65 0.71
C ILE A 146 -6.77 -16.81 1.46
N GLU A 147 -6.71 -18.03 0.92
CA GLU A 147 -7.21 -19.25 1.56
C GLU A 147 -6.52 -19.52 2.90
N ASN A 148 -5.24 -19.17 3.02
CA ASN A 148 -4.48 -19.23 4.27
C ASN A 148 -4.71 -18.02 5.21
N GLY A 149 -5.65 -17.13 4.88
CA GLY A 149 -6.01 -15.98 5.73
C GLY A 149 -5.10 -14.74 5.59
N THR A 150 -4.16 -14.73 4.63
CA THR A 150 -3.31 -13.58 4.38
C THR A 150 -4.12 -12.47 3.70
N ARG A 151 -4.13 -11.27 4.27
CA ARG A 151 -4.74 -10.10 3.63
C ARG A 151 -3.87 -9.61 2.48
N ILE A 152 -4.47 -9.31 1.32
CA ILE A 152 -3.76 -8.81 0.15
C ILE A 152 -4.26 -7.40 -0.19
N TYR A 153 -3.33 -6.44 -0.20
CA TYR A 153 -3.54 -5.11 -0.75
C TYR A 153 -2.88 -5.05 -2.12
N CYS A 154 -3.69 -4.92 -3.19
CA CYS A 154 -3.20 -4.89 -4.56
C CYS A 154 -3.69 -3.62 -5.29
N TYR A 155 -2.74 -2.82 -5.77
CA TYR A 155 -3.02 -1.56 -6.43
C TYR A 155 -2.39 -1.52 -7.81
N PHE A 156 -3.19 -1.18 -8.82
CA PHE A 156 -2.73 -0.95 -10.18
C PHE A 156 -2.24 0.49 -10.37
N ARG A 157 -1.22 0.66 -11.20
CA ARG A 157 -0.77 1.99 -11.60
C ARG A 157 -1.90 2.71 -12.32
N HIS A 158 -2.12 3.97 -11.95
CA HIS A 158 -3.01 4.85 -12.69
C HIS A 158 -2.33 5.26 -14.01
N GLU A 159 -3.08 5.15 -15.08
CA GLU A 159 -2.72 5.61 -16.42
C GLU A 159 -3.59 6.83 -16.78
N ASP A 160 -3.34 7.44 -17.93
CA ASP A 160 -4.14 8.55 -18.43
C ASP A 160 -5.60 8.13 -18.69
N GLU A 161 -5.81 6.88 -19.12
CA GLU A 161 -7.13 6.25 -19.16
C GLU A 161 -7.46 5.56 -17.82
N PRO A 162 -8.74 5.50 -17.42
CA PRO A 162 -9.16 4.88 -16.16
C PRO A 162 -9.18 3.34 -16.24
N THR A 163 -8.05 2.74 -16.62
CA THR A 163 -7.89 1.29 -16.79
C THR A 163 -7.70 0.57 -15.46
N ALA A 164 -7.01 1.18 -14.51
CA ALA A 164 -6.71 0.57 -13.21
C ALA A 164 -7.94 0.03 -12.47
N PRO A 165 -9.08 0.73 -12.37
CA PRO A 165 -10.30 0.18 -11.77
C PRO A 165 -10.86 -1.04 -12.52
N ARG A 166 -10.69 -1.10 -13.85
CA ARG A 166 -11.15 -2.25 -14.67
C ARG A 166 -10.30 -3.48 -14.37
N TYR A 167 -8.97 -3.34 -14.29
CA TYR A 167 -8.07 -4.43 -13.90
C TYR A 167 -8.39 -4.94 -12.49
N ALA A 168 -8.58 -4.02 -11.53
CA ALA A 168 -8.94 -4.39 -10.17
C ALA A 168 -10.27 -5.17 -10.10
N GLN A 169 -11.32 -4.69 -10.77
CA GLN A 169 -12.60 -5.40 -10.85
C GLN A 169 -12.48 -6.78 -11.52
N ARG A 170 -11.66 -6.88 -12.58
CA ARG A 170 -11.43 -8.15 -13.25
C ARG A 170 -10.69 -9.13 -12.35
N LEU A 171 -9.66 -8.67 -11.66
CA LEU A 171 -8.90 -9.50 -10.71
C LEU A 171 -9.81 -9.99 -9.56
N LEU A 172 -10.63 -9.12 -8.97
CA LEU A 172 -11.60 -9.51 -7.94
C LEU A 172 -12.56 -10.61 -8.42
N LYS A 173 -13.08 -10.48 -9.64
CA LYS A 173 -13.95 -11.54 -10.23
C LYS A 173 -13.24 -12.87 -10.45
N LEU A 174 -11.92 -12.86 -10.64
CA LEU A 174 -11.12 -14.08 -10.80
C LEU A 174 -10.79 -14.73 -9.45
N LEU A 175 -10.84 -13.98 -8.37
CA LEU A 175 -10.59 -14.48 -7.02
C LEU A 175 -11.85 -15.08 -6.37
N GLY A 176 -13.04 -14.72 -6.81
CA GLY A 176 -14.34 -15.16 -6.30
C GLY A 176 -15.13 -14.02 -5.78
#